data_163d74bf5e0ee007aedf433ed3dc0a97
#
_entry.id   163d74bf5e0ee007aedf433ed3dc0a97
#
_cell.length_a   1.000
_cell.length_b   1.000
_cell.length_c   1.000
_cell.angle_alpha   90.00
_cell.angle_beta   90.00
_cell.angle_gamma   90.00
#
_symmetry.space_group_name_H-M   'P 1'
#
loop_
_entity.id
_entity.type
_entity.pdbx_description
1 polymer ?
#
loop_
_entity_poly.entity_id
_entity_poly.type
_entity_poly.pdbx_seq_one_letter_code
_entity_poly.pdbx_strand_id
1 'polypeptide(L)'
;MKTSLLRSLWRLHFITPRGIVRLLGCFLHEGITMMAAVRFAARYHAHDCAVVNDNRHVDYQEFYALVQRLSRLLYHNYHLESGQHVALFCRNHLISALLLPALSRLGVHVKLLNTDLSGEQLKQVMSRSFALFIYDEELILANDLNA
;
A
#
# COMPACT_ATOMS: atom_id res chain seq x y z
N MET A 1 -15.36 -17.88 -16.70
CA MET A 1 -14.52 -17.14 -15.75
C MET A 1 -15.12 -15.80 -15.26
N LYS A 2 -15.92 -15.07 -16.06
CA LYS A 2 -16.51 -13.77 -15.65
C LYS A 2 -17.59 -13.84 -14.55
N THR A 3 -18.31 -14.95 -14.43
CA THR A 3 -19.42 -15.12 -13.46
C THR A 3 -18.97 -15.34 -12.03
N SER A 4 -17.74 -15.80 -11.79
CA SER A 4 -17.20 -16.03 -10.44
C SER A 4 -16.78 -14.72 -9.77
N LEU A 5 -16.19 -13.79 -10.52
CA LEU A 5 -15.79 -12.46 -10.03
C LEU A 5 -17.01 -11.63 -9.61
N LEU A 6 -18.06 -11.58 -10.43
CA LEU A 6 -19.29 -10.88 -10.09
C LEU A 6 -19.97 -11.46 -8.86
N ARG A 7 -19.97 -12.80 -8.71
CA ARG A 7 -20.53 -13.48 -7.53
C ARG A 7 -19.71 -13.19 -6.26
N SER A 8 -18.39 -13.11 -6.38
CA SER A 8 -17.50 -12.73 -5.26
C SER A 8 -17.67 -11.25 -4.87
N LEU A 9 -17.76 -10.35 -5.84
CA LEU A 9 -18.03 -8.93 -5.60
C LEU A 9 -19.42 -8.68 -5.01
N TRP A 10 -20.38 -9.52 -5.35
CA TRP A 10 -21.74 -9.48 -4.78
C TRP A 10 -21.74 -9.96 -3.32
N ARG A 11 -20.98 -11.02 -3.00
CA ARG A 11 -20.76 -11.50 -1.61
C ARG A 11 -20.09 -10.46 -0.71
N LEU A 12 -19.17 -9.68 -1.26
CA LEU A 12 -18.49 -8.60 -0.56
C LEU A 12 -19.35 -7.33 -0.40
N HIS A 13 -20.63 -7.36 -0.81
CA HIS A 13 -21.56 -6.22 -0.76
C HIS A 13 -21.08 -4.95 -1.48
N PHE A 14 -20.03 -5.03 -2.31
CA PHE A 14 -19.52 -3.89 -3.08
C PHE A 14 -20.51 -3.43 -4.16
N ILE A 15 -21.29 -4.35 -4.75
CA ILE A 15 -22.22 -4.07 -5.89
C ILE A 15 -23.66 -3.85 -5.41
N THR A 16 -23.92 -3.84 -4.10
CA THR A 16 -25.24 -3.46 -3.60
C THR A 16 -25.40 -1.94 -3.67
N PRO A 17 -26.62 -1.39 -3.93
CA PRO A 17 -26.83 0.06 -3.93
C PRO A 17 -26.31 0.75 -2.65
N ARG A 18 -26.50 0.10 -1.51
CA ARG A 18 -25.97 0.56 -0.23
C ARG A 18 -24.43 0.51 -0.17
N GLY A 19 -23.80 -0.53 -0.73
CA GLY A 19 -22.34 -0.67 -0.80
C GLY A 19 -21.71 0.43 -1.66
N ILE A 20 -22.32 0.75 -2.81
CA ILE A 20 -21.86 1.82 -3.71
C ILE A 20 -21.93 3.19 -3.00
N VAL A 21 -23.04 3.52 -2.33
CA VAL A 21 -23.17 4.76 -1.59
C VAL A 21 -22.14 4.87 -0.48
N ARG A 22 -21.86 3.76 0.21
CA ARG A 22 -20.84 3.69 1.26
C ARG A 22 -19.44 3.88 0.71
N LEU A 23 -19.12 3.24 -0.42
CA LEU A 23 -17.82 3.39 -1.09
C LEU A 23 -17.62 4.82 -1.60
N LEU A 24 -18.66 5.42 -2.20
CA LEU A 24 -18.64 6.84 -2.59
C LEU A 24 -18.37 7.77 -1.40
N GLY A 25 -18.96 7.49 -0.24
CA GLY A 25 -18.65 8.22 0.99
C GLY A 25 -17.18 8.10 1.43
N CYS A 26 -16.56 6.94 1.22
CA CYS A 26 -15.12 6.75 1.49
C CYS A 26 -14.26 7.52 0.47
N PHE A 27 -14.64 7.55 -0.81
CA PHE A 27 -13.95 8.34 -1.84
C PHE A 27 -14.04 9.84 -1.60
N LEU A 28 -15.17 10.35 -1.12
CA LEU A 28 -15.32 11.77 -0.77
C LEU A 28 -14.39 12.18 0.38
N HIS A 29 -14.03 11.25 1.25
CA HIS A 29 -13.18 11.52 2.42
C HIS A 29 -11.68 11.33 2.17
N GLU A 30 -11.30 10.28 1.43
CA GLU A 30 -9.91 9.89 1.20
C GLU A 30 -9.44 10.13 -0.25
N GLY A 31 -10.32 10.66 -1.10
CA GLY A 31 -10.06 10.73 -2.54
C GLY A 31 -10.13 9.37 -3.22
N ILE A 32 -9.86 9.33 -4.53
CA ILE A 32 -9.78 8.07 -5.32
C ILE A 32 -8.40 7.46 -5.09
N THR A 33 -8.18 6.92 -3.91
CA THR A 33 -6.92 6.34 -3.45
C THR A 33 -7.14 4.92 -2.92
N MET A 34 -6.06 4.14 -2.80
CA MET A 34 -6.13 2.83 -2.13
C MET A 34 -6.62 2.94 -0.69
N MET A 35 -6.37 4.08 -0.04
CA MET A 35 -6.82 4.34 1.32
C MET A 35 -8.35 4.36 1.45
N ALA A 36 -9.08 4.77 0.40
CA ALA A 36 -10.54 4.72 0.41
C ALA A 36 -11.07 3.27 0.51
N ALA A 37 -10.42 2.32 -0.19
CA ALA A 37 -10.76 0.91 -0.09
C ALA A 37 -10.45 0.34 1.30
N VAL A 38 -9.29 0.69 1.87
CA VAL A 38 -8.89 0.29 3.23
C VAL A 38 -9.88 0.85 4.27
N ARG A 39 -10.26 2.13 4.13
CA ARG A 39 -11.26 2.76 4.99
C ARG A 39 -12.63 2.09 4.89
N PHE A 40 -13.05 1.76 3.68
CA PHE A 40 -14.30 1.02 3.47
C PHE A 40 -14.26 -0.32 4.21
N ALA A 41 -13.20 -1.10 4.04
CA ALA A 41 -13.03 -2.39 4.70
C ALA A 41 -13.01 -2.22 6.23
N ALA A 42 -12.24 -1.27 6.77
CA ALA A 42 -12.20 -0.98 8.20
C ALA A 42 -13.54 -0.57 8.80
N ARG A 43 -14.41 0.07 8.00
CA ARG A 43 -15.72 0.54 8.48
C ARG A 43 -16.80 -0.54 8.44
N TYR A 44 -16.73 -1.46 7.49
CA TYR A 44 -17.81 -2.43 7.24
C TYR A 44 -17.40 -3.88 7.47
N HIS A 45 -16.10 -4.14 7.60
CA HIS A 45 -15.46 -5.44 7.80
C HIS A 45 -14.35 -5.33 8.86
N ALA A 46 -14.58 -4.50 9.90
CA ALA A 46 -13.58 -4.10 10.89
C ALA A 46 -12.77 -5.26 11.47
N HIS A 47 -13.44 -6.32 11.83
CA HIS A 47 -12.86 -7.50 12.50
C HIS A 47 -12.51 -8.65 11.55
N ASP A 48 -12.74 -8.47 10.23
CA ASP A 48 -12.27 -9.44 9.25
C ASP A 48 -10.74 -9.31 9.11
N CYS A 49 -10.08 -10.44 8.85
CA CYS A 49 -8.64 -10.47 8.68
C CYS A 49 -8.24 -9.72 7.39
N ALA A 50 -7.40 -8.71 7.54
CA ALA A 50 -6.84 -7.94 6.43
C ALA A 50 -5.53 -8.55 5.93
N VAL A 51 -4.62 -8.89 6.84
CA VAL A 51 -3.29 -9.45 6.53
C VAL A 51 -2.91 -10.49 7.58
N VAL A 52 -2.33 -11.58 7.11
CA VAL A 52 -1.67 -12.57 7.95
C VAL A 52 -0.17 -12.46 7.71
N ASN A 53 0.60 -12.24 8.76
CA ASN A 53 2.05 -12.23 8.71
C ASN A 53 2.59 -13.13 9.81
N ASP A 54 3.21 -14.23 9.40
CA ASP A 54 3.66 -15.30 10.29
C ASP A 54 2.51 -15.77 11.24
N ASN A 55 2.63 -15.49 12.53
CA ASN A 55 1.62 -15.83 13.54
C ASN A 55 0.73 -14.65 13.95
N ARG A 56 0.85 -13.50 13.27
CA ARG A 56 0.06 -12.30 13.58
C ARG A 56 -1.04 -12.09 12.55
N HIS A 57 -2.27 -12.04 13.04
CA HIS A 57 -3.42 -11.62 12.26
C HIS A 57 -3.69 -10.15 12.54
N VAL A 58 -3.78 -9.36 11.48
CA VAL A 58 -4.13 -7.94 11.52
C VAL A 58 -5.50 -7.80 10.90
N ASP A 59 -6.46 -7.26 11.65
CA ASP A 59 -7.80 -6.97 11.14
C ASP A 59 -7.84 -5.65 10.35
N TYR A 60 -8.93 -5.39 9.62
CA TYR A 60 -9.03 -4.17 8.81
C TYR A 60 -9.05 -2.89 9.64
N GLN A 61 -9.53 -2.93 10.88
CA GLN A 61 -9.53 -1.76 11.76
C GLN A 61 -8.10 -1.40 12.19
N GLU A 62 -7.34 -2.40 12.64
CA GLU A 62 -5.92 -2.23 13.00
C GLU A 62 -5.10 -1.82 11.77
N PHE A 63 -5.32 -2.50 10.64
CA PHE A 63 -4.64 -2.18 9.37
C PHE A 63 -4.85 -0.73 8.95
N TYR A 64 -6.08 -0.23 9.00
CA TYR A 64 -6.39 1.16 8.69
C TYR A 64 -5.68 2.14 9.62
N ALA A 65 -5.67 1.86 10.94
CA ALA A 65 -4.98 2.69 11.93
C ALA A 65 -3.46 2.74 11.68
N LEU A 66 -2.84 1.59 11.36
CA LEU A 66 -1.43 1.49 11.02
C LEU A 66 -1.09 2.27 9.74
N VAL A 67 -1.91 2.14 8.69
CA VAL A 67 -1.73 2.91 7.43
C VAL A 67 -1.84 4.41 7.68
N GLN A 68 -2.81 4.87 8.49
CA GLN A 68 -2.94 6.29 8.83
C GLN A 68 -1.71 6.81 9.59
N ARG A 69 -1.21 6.02 10.54
CA ARG A 69 -0.01 6.38 11.32
C ARG A 69 1.22 6.45 10.42
N LEU A 70 1.41 5.47 9.56
CA LEU A 70 2.52 5.41 8.61
C LEU A 70 2.47 6.58 7.61
N SER A 71 1.29 6.89 7.06
CA SER A 71 1.11 8.03 6.15
C SER A 71 1.51 9.36 6.81
N ARG A 72 1.10 9.59 8.07
CA ARG A 72 1.50 10.78 8.82
C ARG A 72 3.00 10.83 9.06
N LEU A 73 3.62 9.71 9.43
CA LEU A 73 5.05 9.59 9.65
C LEU A 73 5.84 9.92 8.37
N LEU A 74 5.43 9.36 7.24
CA LEU A 74 6.05 9.63 5.94
C LEU A 74 5.93 11.12 5.55
N TYR A 75 4.77 11.71 5.76
CA TYR A 75 4.56 13.14 5.51
C TYR A 75 5.46 14.03 6.37
N HIS A 76 5.48 13.80 7.70
CA HIS A 76 6.21 14.67 8.62
C HIS A 76 7.73 14.51 8.56
N ASN A 77 8.22 13.27 8.39
CA ASN A 77 9.66 13.02 8.44
C ASN A 77 10.35 13.17 7.09
N TYR A 78 9.66 12.87 6.00
CA TYR A 78 10.24 12.87 4.65
C TYR A 78 9.66 13.97 3.76
N HIS A 79 8.68 14.74 4.25
CA HIS A 79 8.05 15.84 3.52
C HIS A 79 7.57 15.47 2.13
N LEU A 80 7.00 14.26 2.02
CA LEU A 80 6.51 13.77 0.74
C LEU A 80 5.29 14.58 0.28
N GLU A 81 5.36 15.06 -0.95
CA GLU A 81 4.31 15.85 -1.60
C GLU A 81 3.68 15.08 -2.76
N SER A 82 2.43 15.42 -3.06
CA SER A 82 1.70 14.82 -4.18
C SER A 82 2.45 15.01 -5.51
N GLY A 83 2.45 13.96 -6.33
CA GLY A 83 3.13 13.94 -7.62
C GLY A 83 4.61 13.55 -7.57
N GLN A 84 5.22 13.49 -6.39
CA GLN A 84 6.60 13.01 -6.26
C GLN A 84 6.69 11.51 -6.54
N HIS A 85 7.89 11.05 -6.95
CA HIS A 85 8.18 9.66 -7.23
C HIS A 85 8.88 8.99 -6.04
N VAL A 86 8.34 7.86 -5.60
CA VAL A 86 8.91 7.02 -4.53
C VAL A 86 9.21 5.64 -5.10
N ALA A 87 10.42 5.14 -4.89
CA ALA A 87 10.77 3.76 -5.23
C ALA A 87 10.60 2.85 -4.01
N LEU A 88 10.05 1.65 -4.24
CA LEU A 88 9.82 0.65 -3.21
C LEU A 88 10.49 -0.65 -3.64
N PHE A 89 11.55 -1.05 -2.92
CA PHE A 89 12.34 -2.26 -3.13
C PHE A 89 12.26 -3.14 -1.89
N CYS A 90 11.09 -3.75 -1.68
CA CYS A 90 10.77 -4.54 -0.49
C CYS A 90 10.16 -5.87 -0.90
N ARG A 91 10.39 -6.89 -0.06
CA ARG A 91 9.69 -8.19 -0.15
C ARG A 91 8.21 -8.04 0.24
N ASN A 92 7.44 -9.08 -0.03
CA ASN A 92 6.04 -9.15 0.40
C ASN A 92 5.97 -9.47 1.90
N HIS A 93 5.80 -8.44 2.72
CA HIS A 93 5.54 -8.54 4.14
C HIS A 93 4.56 -7.45 4.60
N LEU A 94 4.18 -7.47 5.88
CA LEU A 94 3.19 -6.54 6.43
C LEU A 94 3.53 -5.07 6.15
N ILE A 95 4.80 -4.68 6.28
CA ILE A 95 5.21 -3.28 6.09
C ILE A 95 5.00 -2.83 4.64
N SER A 96 5.37 -3.64 3.65
CA SER A 96 5.12 -3.32 2.23
C SER A 96 3.63 -3.21 1.91
N ALA A 97 2.79 -4.07 2.53
CA ALA A 97 1.34 -3.98 2.39
C ALA A 97 0.77 -2.68 2.99
N LEU A 98 1.36 -2.16 4.08
CA LEU A 98 0.97 -0.89 4.71
C LEU A 98 1.47 0.33 3.91
N LEU A 99 2.67 0.23 3.31
CA LEU A 99 3.29 1.33 2.56
C LEU A 99 2.47 1.74 1.34
N LEU A 100 1.95 0.79 0.57
CA LEU A 100 1.20 1.09 -0.65
C LEU A 100 -0.01 2.01 -0.41
N PRO A 101 -0.95 1.69 0.48
CA PRO A 101 -2.07 2.59 0.74
C PRO A 101 -1.64 3.88 1.46
N ALA A 102 -0.57 3.85 2.27
CA ALA A 102 -0.04 5.05 2.93
C ALA A 102 0.54 6.05 1.93
N LEU A 103 1.34 5.58 0.98
CA LEU A 103 1.90 6.38 -0.11
C LEU A 103 0.81 6.85 -1.08
N SER A 104 -0.15 5.97 -1.43
CA SER A 104 -1.30 6.33 -2.25
C SER A 104 -2.11 7.47 -1.63
N ARG A 105 -2.25 7.52 -0.30
CA ARG A 105 -2.93 8.60 0.41
C ARG A 105 -2.23 9.94 0.26
N LEU A 106 -0.89 9.93 0.18
CA LEU A 106 -0.09 11.14 -0.02
C LEU A 106 -0.08 11.63 -1.48
N GLY A 107 -0.68 10.85 -2.40
CA GLY A 107 -0.74 11.20 -3.82
C GLY A 107 0.60 11.08 -4.54
N VAL A 108 1.56 10.33 -4.00
CA VAL A 108 2.85 10.09 -4.63
C VAL A 108 2.78 8.95 -5.66
N HIS A 109 3.65 9.00 -6.66
CA HIS A 109 3.81 7.93 -7.64
C HIS A 109 4.75 6.86 -7.11
N VAL A 110 4.22 5.65 -6.89
CA VAL A 110 5.01 4.53 -6.36
C VAL A 110 5.55 3.68 -7.51
N LYS A 111 6.86 3.49 -7.56
CA LYS A 111 7.52 2.53 -8.44
C LYS A 111 7.91 1.30 -7.64
N LEU A 112 7.20 0.21 -7.85
CA LEU A 112 7.56 -1.09 -7.29
C LEU A 112 8.73 -1.65 -8.09
N LEU A 113 9.79 -2.04 -7.40
CA LEU A 113 10.97 -2.67 -7.98
C LEU A 113 10.92 -4.18 -7.70
N ASN A 114 11.29 -4.96 -8.72
CA ASN A 114 11.42 -6.39 -8.55
C ASN A 114 12.62 -6.69 -7.65
N THR A 115 12.45 -7.56 -6.66
CA THR A 115 13.50 -7.98 -5.72
C THR A 115 14.59 -8.84 -6.38
N ASP A 116 14.36 -9.32 -7.60
CA ASP A 116 15.34 -10.11 -8.38
C ASP A 116 16.26 -9.23 -9.26
N LEU A 117 16.18 -7.90 -9.14
CA LEU A 117 17.08 -7.00 -9.88
C LEU A 117 18.54 -7.27 -9.48
N SER A 118 19.43 -7.32 -10.47
CA SER A 118 20.87 -7.37 -10.21
C SER A 118 21.37 -6.03 -9.64
N GLY A 119 22.52 -6.03 -8.95
CA GLY A 119 23.11 -4.82 -8.39
C GLY A 119 23.30 -3.70 -9.43
N GLU A 120 23.72 -4.01 -10.66
CA GLU A 120 23.86 -3.04 -11.74
C GLU A 120 22.52 -2.44 -12.18
N GLN A 121 21.48 -3.27 -12.33
CA GLN A 121 20.12 -2.81 -12.65
C GLN A 121 19.56 -1.92 -11.55
N LEU A 122 19.80 -2.27 -10.31
CA LEU A 122 19.37 -1.47 -9.18
C LEU A 122 20.11 -0.13 -9.13
N LYS A 123 21.44 -0.10 -9.34
CA LYS A 123 22.23 1.15 -9.49
C LYS A 123 21.67 2.05 -10.61
N GLN A 124 21.31 1.46 -11.76
CA GLN A 124 20.69 2.19 -12.86
C GLN A 124 19.31 2.76 -12.50
N VAL A 125 18.52 2.05 -11.72
CA VAL A 125 17.23 2.56 -11.24
C VAL A 125 17.45 3.66 -10.20
N MET A 126 18.38 3.47 -9.26
CA MET A 126 18.72 4.46 -8.22
C MET A 126 19.32 5.76 -8.79
N SER A 127 19.95 5.72 -9.98
CA SER A 127 20.42 6.94 -10.67
C SER A 127 19.30 7.87 -11.12
N ARG A 128 18.05 7.40 -11.12
CA ARG A 128 16.87 8.23 -11.39
C ARG A 128 16.51 9.05 -10.15
N SER A 129 15.97 10.23 -10.35
CA SER A 129 15.54 11.08 -9.24
C SER A 129 14.26 10.54 -8.60
N PHE A 130 14.38 10.03 -7.38
CA PHE A 130 13.27 9.71 -6.49
C PHE A 130 13.29 10.64 -5.29
N ALA A 131 12.12 11.04 -4.80
CA ALA A 131 12.01 11.80 -3.55
C ALA A 131 12.35 10.93 -2.34
N LEU A 132 12.04 9.63 -2.41
CA LEU A 132 12.35 8.66 -1.37
C LEU A 132 12.57 7.28 -2.00
N PHE A 133 13.54 6.55 -1.47
CA PHE A 133 13.82 5.15 -1.80
C PHE A 133 13.64 4.31 -0.53
N ILE A 134 12.66 3.42 -0.53
CA ILE A 134 12.34 2.54 0.60
C ILE A 134 12.74 1.12 0.23
N TYR A 135 13.52 0.48 1.09
CA TYR A 135 14.06 -0.85 0.82
C TYR A 135 14.17 -1.72 2.06
N ASP A 136 14.19 -3.03 1.87
CA ASP A 136 14.59 -3.97 2.91
C ASP A 136 16.11 -4.05 2.94
N GLU A 137 16.71 -3.82 4.11
CA GLU A 137 18.16 -3.84 4.32
C GLU A 137 18.81 -5.14 3.84
N GLU A 138 18.17 -6.27 4.09
CA GLU A 138 18.64 -7.58 3.64
C GLU A 138 18.80 -7.70 2.11
N LEU A 139 17.95 -7.02 1.34
CA LEU A 139 18.01 -7.01 -0.12
C LEU A 139 19.20 -6.19 -0.63
N ILE A 140 19.57 -5.13 0.07
CA ILE A 140 20.73 -4.29 -0.25
C ILE A 140 22.02 -5.04 0.05
N LEU A 141 22.10 -5.69 1.21
CA LEU A 141 23.26 -6.50 1.60
C LEU A 141 23.49 -7.69 0.65
N ALA A 142 22.42 -8.34 0.20
CA ALA A 142 22.50 -9.46 -0.74
C ALA A 142 23.00 -9.05 -2.14
N ASN A 143 22.89 -7.78 -2.51
CA ASN A 143 23.31 -7.27 -3.82
C ASN A 143 24.65 -6.51 -3.81
N ASP A 144 25.44 -6.61 -2.73
CA ASP A 144 26.74 -5.91 -2.56
C ASP A 144 26.68 -4.40 -2.89
N LEU A 145 25.55 -3.74 -2.58
CA LEU A 145 25.33 -2.34 -2.92
C LEU A 145 25.93 -1.36 -1.92
N ASN A 146 26.58 -1.86 -0.87
CA ASN A 146 27.26 -1.05 0.15
C ASN A 146 28.72 -0.70 -0.22
N ALA A 147 29.13 -0.96 -1.45
CA ALA A 147 30.50 -0.64 -1.93
C ALA A 147 30.54 0.72 -2.64
#